data_b6a049266e5a8f53e830d47394a5c1a2
#
_entry.id   b6a049266e5a8f53e830d47394a5c1a2
#
_cell.length_a   1.000
_cell.length_b   1.000
_cell.length_c   1.000
_cell.angle_alpha   90.00
_cell.angle_beta   90.00
_cell.angle_gamma   90.00
#
_symmetry.space_group_name_H-M   'P 1'
#
loop_
_entity.id
_entity.type
_entity.pdbx_description
1 polymer ?
#
loop_
_entity_poly.entity_id
_entity_poly.type
_entity_poly.pdbx_seq_one_letter_code
_entity_poly.pdbx_strand_id
1 'polypeptide(L)'
;MRFKNARNYDEFAQAQNWAAKSLVSLIETFRGEFGSVYEIGCGSGLLTKVLLERLEIEHLSLNDLYESQIMDGFHSQIGDICQIEMPKGLDLVVSSSVFQWIDPLEVLAFRIQQSLKKGGICAFAMLSEGSLNELSSYTKQGLNYLAPEQIEHIFSKYFAVLAMRTSSYTSQFSSLKELLASLKETGVNNIKGNFVLNKASLAGLEAHFRGAYELSYNYTFLVAQKG
;
A
#
# COMPACT_ATOMS: atom_id res chain seq x y z
N MET A 1 -7.20 -8.88 -10.65
CA MET A 1 -7.95 -8.14 -9.64
C MET A 1 -8.51 -6.89 -10.29
N ARG A 2 -9.78 -6.55 -10.13
CA ARG A 2 -10.33 -5.38 -10.81
C ARG A 2 -10.75 -4.37 -9.76
N PHE A 3 -9.91 -3.37 -9.47
CA PHE A 3 -10.28 -2.17 -8.72
C PHE A 3 -11.27 -1.25 -9.49
N LYS A 4 -11.71 -1.68 -10.68
CA LYS A 4 -12.48 -0.90 -11.65
C LYS A 4 -13.84 -0.37 -11.18
N ASN A 5 -14.35 -0.77 -10.00
CA ASN A 5 -15.72 -0.45 -9.56
C ASN A 5 -15.86 -0.07 -8.08
N ALA A 6 -14.81 0.35 -7.40
CA ALA A 6 -14.92 0.81 -6.02
C ALA A 6 -15.50 2.23 -5.98
N ARG A 7 -16.85 2.35 -6.12
CA ARG A 7 -17.54 3.66 -6.10
C ARG A 7 -17.43 4.40 -4.76
N ASN A 8 -17.16 3.67 -3.67
CA ASN A 8 -17.06 4.20 -2.31
C ASN A 8 -15.71 3.82 -1.66
N TYR A 9 -14.66 3.64 -2.48
CA TYR A 9 -13.34 3.20 -1.98
C TYR A 9 -12.85 4.09 -0.82
N ASP A 10 -12.92 5.41 -0.98
CA ASP A 10 -12.39 6.36 0.00
C ASP A 10 -13.13 6.29 1.35
N GLU A 11 -14.42 5.91 1.38
CA GLU A 11 -15.20 5.73 2.61
C GLU A 11 -14.73 4.51 3.41
N PHE A 12 -14.30 3.44 2.72
CA PHE A 12 -13.83 2.20 3.33
C PHE A 12 -12.31 2.13 3.50
N ALA A 13 -11.56 3.00 2.84
CA ALA A 13 -10.10 2.99 2.82
C ALA A 13 -9.45 3.77 3.98
N GLN A 14 -10.05 3.72 5.18
CA GLN A 14 -9.56 4.47 6.36
C GLN A 14 -8.13 4.09 6.74
N ALA A 15 -7.79 2.79 6.74
CA ALA A 15 -6.45 2.30 7.03
C ALA A 15 -5.44 2.79 5.98
N GLN A 16 -5.81 2.78 4.68
CA GLN A 16 -4.96 3.25 3.60
C GLN A 16 -4.74 4.77 3.66
N ASN A 17 -5.78 5.55 4.00
CA ASN A 17 -5.67 6.99 4.19
C ASN A 17 -4.76 7.33 5.38
N TRP A 18 -4.93 6.62 6.50
CA TRP A 18 -4.05 6.76 7.66
C TRP A 18 -2.60 6.39 7.30
N ALA A 19 -2.38 5.33 6.55
CA ALA A 19 -1.05 4.90 6.11
C ALA A 19 -0.40 5.95 5.19
N ALA A 20 -1.15 6.52 4.22
CA ALA A 20 -0.67 7.57 3.34
C ALA A 20 -0.22 8.82 4.13
N LYS A 21 -1.05 9.29 5.06
CA LYS A 21 -0.72 10.44 5.93
C LYS A 21 0.48 10.17 6.81
N SER A 22 0.58 8.98 7.40
CA SER A 22 1.70 8.57 8.25
C SER A 22 3.00 8.47 7.47
N LEU A 23 2.95 7.96 6.22
CA LEU A 23 4.10 7.88 5.33
C LEU A 23 4.62 9.27 4.97
N VAL A 24 3.74 10.18 4.55
CA VAL A 24 4.15 11.55 4.19
C VAL A 24 4.71 12.27 5.40
N SER A 25 4.11 12.11 6.60
CA SER A 25 4.68 12.66 7.85
C SER A 25 6.09 12.14 8.14
N LEU A 26 6.38 10.88 7.80
CA LEU A 26 7.71 10.32 7.94
C LEU A 26 8.69 10.90 6.91
N ILE A 27 8.25 11.06 5.65
CA ILE A 27 9.08 11.65 4.57
C ILE A 27 9.49 13.07 4.93
N GLU A 28 8.56 13.91 5.43
CA GLU A 28 8.80 15.30 5.83
C GLU A 28 9.92 15.46 6.88
N THR A 29 10.14 14.44 7.72
CA THR A 29 11.23 14.49 8.72
C THR A 29 12.63 14.45 8.07
N PHE A 30 12.73 14.09 6.79
CA PHE A 30 13.98 13.99 6.03
C PHE A 30 14.06 15.07 4.94
N ARG A 31 12.96 15.28 4.22
CA ARG A 31 12.92 16.22 3.10
C ARG A 31 11.47 16.61 2.78
N GLY A 32 11.23 17.91 2.53
CA GLY A 32 9.91 18.46 2.16
C GLY A 32 9.78 18.89 0.71
N GLU A 33 10.89 19.03 -0.03
CA GLU A 33 10.94 19.58 -1.40
C GLU A 33 11.52 18.55 -2.37
N PHE A 34 10.85 18.31 -3.51
CA PHE A 34 11.24 17.33 -4.50
C PHE A 34 11.02 17.86 -5.93
N GLY A 35 12.03 17.78 -6.78
CA GLY A 35 11.91 18.14 -8.20
C GLY A 35 11.10 17.09 -8.97
N SER A 36 11.42 15.81 -8.84
CA SER A 36 10.81 14.74 -9.62
C SER A 36 10.36 13.59 -8.71
N VAL A 37 9.06 13.36 -8.65
CA VAL A 37 8.42 12.33 -7.83
C VAL A 37 7.70 11.31 -8.71
N TYR A 38 7.80 10.04 -8.37
CA TYR A 38 7.08 8.96 -9.02
C TYR A 38 6.30 8.16 -7.98
N GLU A 39 4.98 8.17 -8.09
CA GLU A 39 4.08 7.39 -7.24
C GLU A 39 3.74 6.06 -7.92
N ILE A 40 4.01 4.95 -7.23
CA ILE A 40 3.67 3.60 -7.67
C ILE A 40 2.35 3.16 -7.02
N GLY A 41 1.35 2.85 -7.86
CA GLY A 41 0.04 2.39 -7.42
C GLY A 41 -0.82 3.52 -6.85
N CYS A 42 -1.08 4.56 -7.64
CA CYS A 42 -1.84 5.74 -7.19
C CYS A 42 -3.31 5.45 -6.83
N GLY A 43 -3.91 4.41 -7.42
CA GLY A 43 -5.30 4.01 -7.14
C GLY A 43 -6.30 5.16 -7.32
N SER A 44 -7.07 5.45 -6.27
CA SER A 44 -8.01 6.59 -6.21
C SER A 44 -7.35 7.93 -5.88
N GLY A 45 -6.02 7.95 -5.66
CA GLY A 45 -5.26 9.14 -5.35
C GLY A 45 -5.19 9.50 -3.87
N LEU A 46 -5.38 8.54 -2.96
CA LEU A 46 -5.27 8.82 -1.52
C LEU A 46 -3.90 9.36 -1.14
N LEU A 47 -2.83 8.70 -1.58
CA LEU A 47 -1.47 9.17 -1.34
C LEU A 47 -1.17 10.43 -2.18
N THR A 48 -1.56 10.45 -3.45
CA THR A 48 -1.37 11.60 -4.35
C THR A 48 -1.87 12.91 -3.72
N LYS A 49 -3.08 12.91 -3.17
CA LYS A 49 -3.68 14.08 -2.51
C LYS A 49 -2.85 14.55 -1.32
N VAL A 50 -2.38 13.63 -0.47
CA VAL A 50 -1.56 13.96 0.71
C VAL A 50 -0.18 14.48 0.31
N LEU A 51 0.44 13.91 -0.75
CA LEU A 51 1.71 14.39 -1.30
C LEU A 51 1.60 15.84 -1.74
N LEU A 52 0.57 16.17 -2.54
CA LEU A 52 0.34 17.53 -3.06
C LEU A 52 -0.06 18.54 -1.98
N GLU A 53 -0.69 18.08 -0.91
CA GLU A 53 -1.08 18.95 0.23
C GLU A 53 0.13 19.31 1.10
N ARG A 54 1.11 18.41 1.23
CA ARG A 54 2.11 18.50 2.29
C ARG A 54 3.55 18.65 1.82
N LEU A 55 3.85 18.30 0.56
CA LEU A 55 5.20 18.38 0.01
C LEU A 55 5.24 19.39 -1.14
N GLU A 56 6.37 20.06 -1.30
CA GLU A 56 6.65 20.89 -2.47
C GLU A 56 7.19 20.00 -3.61
N ILE A 57 6.39 19.79 -4.64
CA ILE A 57 6.70 18.89 -5.75
C ILE A 57 6.61 19.65 -7.07
N GLU A 58 7.71 19.70 -7.85
CA GLU A 58 7.71 20.34 -9.18
C GLU A 58 7.05 19.44 -10.24
N HIS A 59 7.39 18.15 -10.23
CA HIS A 59 6.92 17.16 -11.21
C HIS A 59 6.50 15.88 -10.52
N LEU A 60 5.20 15.58 -10.54
CA LEU A 60 4.63 14.32 -10.05
C LEU A 60 4.19 13.47 -11.25
N SER A 61 4.69 12.25 -11.30
CA SER A 61 4.25 11.23 -12.26
C SER A 61 3.61 10.06 -11.51
N LEU A 62 2.54 9.49 -12.09
CA LEU A 62 1.74 8.45 -11.46
C LEU A 62 1.83 7.13 -12.22
N ASN A 63 1.78 6.03 -11.50
CA ASN A 63 1.62 4.69 -12.06
C ASN A 63 0.48 3.94 -11.37
N ASP A 64 -0.25 3.15 -12.12
CA ASP A 64 -1.14 2.11 -11.63
C ASP A 64 -1.34 1.03 -12.69
N LEU A 65 -1.82 -0.15 -12.28
CA LEU A 65 -2.24 -1.22 -13.19
C LEU A 65 -3.43 -0.81 -14.07
N TYR A 66 -4.26 0.11 -13.57
CA TYR A 66 -5.50 0.55 -14.20
C TYR A 66 -5.57 2.06 -14.24
N GLU A 67 -6.20 2.56 -15.29
CA GLU A 67 -6.54 3.97 -15.39
C GLU A 67 -7.52 4.39 -14.30
N SER A 68 -7.29 5.56 -13.73
CA SER A 68 -8.13 6.16 -12.70
C SER A 68 -8.24 7.67 -12.90
N GLN A 69 -9.31 8.26 -12.38
CA GLN A 69 -9.61 9.70 -12.55
C GLN A 69 -8.51 10.61 -11.98
N ILE A 70 -7.77 10.17 -10.95
CA ILE A 70 -6.67 10.96 -10.39
C ILE A 70 -5.53 11.18 -11.38
N MET A 71 -5.40 10.31 -12.38
CA MET A 71 -4.37 10.43 -13.41
C MET A 71 -4.62 11.58 -14.39
N ASP A 72 -5.85 12.10 -14.42
CA ASP A 72 -6.18 13.25 -15.29
C ASP A 72 -5.34 14.47 -14.87
N GLY A 73 -4.58 15.00 -15.80
CA GLY A 73 -3.70 16.15 -15.55
C GLY A 73 -2.28 15.81 -15.06
N PHE A 74 -1.95 14.54 -14.86
CA PHE A 74 -0.61 14.09 -14.52
C PHE A 74 0.03 13.29 -15.66
N HIS A 75 1.36 13.32 -15.73
CA HIS A 75 2.08 12.32 -16.52
C HIS A 75 1.88 10.95 -15.87
N SER A 76 1.24 10.02 -16.57
CA SER A 76 0.83 8.75 -16.01
C SER A 76 1.24 7.56 -16.88
N GLN A 77 1.62 6.47 -16.24
CA GLN A 77 1.95 5.19 -16.87
C GLN A 77 1.00 4.13 -16.36
N ILE A 78 0.20 3.55 -17.28
CA ILE A 78 -0.71 2.44 -16.96
C ILE A 78 -0.01 1.13 -17.28
N GLY A 79 0.12 0.26 -16.29
CA GLY A 79 0.73 -1.05 -16.44
C GLY A 79 1.38 -1.57 -15.17
N ASP A 80 1.81 -2.83 -15.25
CA ASP A 80 2.52 -3.50 -14.16
C ASP A 80 3.91 -2.87 -13.98
N ILE A 81 4.14 -2.32 -12.80
CA ILE A 81 5.41 -1.67 -12.44
C ILE A 81 6.61 -2.60 -12.58
N CYS A 82 6.41 -3.90 -12.50
CA CYS A 82 7.47 -4.89 -12.71
C CYS A 82 7.84 -5.06 -14.20
N GLN A 83 6.99 -4.62 -15.13
CA GLN A 83 7.15 -4.80 -16.57
C GLN A 83 7.42 -3.50 -17.32
N ILE A 84 6.79 -2.39 -16.92
CA ILE A 84 6.98 -1.08 -17.58
C ILE A 84 8.33 -0.46 -17.23
N GLU A 85 8.86 0.40 -18.08
CA GLU A 85 10.08 1.15 -17.80
C GLU A 85 9.78 2.32 -16.86
N MET A 86 10.50 2.38 -15.73
CA MET A 86 10.40 3.48 -14.79
C MET A 86 11.18 4.70 -15.28
N PRO A 87 10.69 5.94 -15.05
CA PRO A 87 11.44 7.16 -15.30
C PRO A 87 12.79 7.14 -14.58
N LYS A 88 13.77 7.87 -15.11
CA LYS A 88 15.09 8.00 -14.50
C LYS A 88 15.29 9.38 -13.90
N GLY A 89 16.25 9.49 -13.00
CA GLY A 89 16.63 10.77 -12.42
C GLY A 89 15.61 11.29 -11.40
N LEU A 90 14.92 10.39 -10.69
CA LEU A 90 13.91 10.74 -9.70
C LEU A 90 14.52 11.16 -8.36
N ASP A 91 13.90 12.12 -7.69
CA ASP A 91 14.24 12.52 -6.32
C ASP A 91 13.53 11.66 -5.29
N LEU A 92 12.29 11.24 -5.60
CA LEU A 92 11.49 10.39 -4.72
C LEU A 92 10.73 9.35 -5.55
N VAL A 93 10.79 8.10 -5.12
CA VAL A 93 9.82 7.06 -5.48
C VAL A 93 9.01 6.74 -4.23
N VAL A 94 7.70 6.83 -4.35
CA VAL A 94 6.79 6.68 -3.21
C VAL A 94 5.65 5.71 -3.53
N SER A 95 5.18 4.97 -2.50
CA SER A 95 4.05 4.04 -2.66
C SER A 95 3.34 3.81 -1.32
N SER A 96 2.03 3.62 -1.35
CA SER A 96 1.27 3.24 -0.15
C SER A 96 0.28 2.12 -0.47
N SER A 97 0.31 1.05 0.32
CA SER A 97 -0.61 -0.10 0.24
C SER A 97 -0.54 -0.89 -1.08
N VAL A 98 0.65 -0.95 -1.72
CA VAL A 98 0.86 -1.62 -3.02
C VAL A 98 1.88 -2.73 -2.95
N PHE A 99 3.03 -2.52 -2.29
CA PHE A 99 4.18 -3.41 -2.38
C PHE A 99 3.93 -4.83 -1.84
N GLN A 100 2.94 -5.02 -0.97
CA GLN A 100 2.51 -6.34 -0.50
C GLN A 100 1.94 -7.26 -1.61
N TRP A 101 1.64 -6.70 -2.78
CA TRP A 101 1.13 -7.44 -3.95
C TRP A 101 2.23 -7.85 -4.93
N ILE A 102 3.45 -7.37 -4.73
CA ILE A 102 4.57 -7.53 -5.65
C ILE A 102 5.50 -8.63 -5.18
N ASP A 103 5.69 -9.63 -6.03
CA ASP A 103 6.56 -10.77 -5.78
C ASP A 103 7.31 -11.12 -7.08
N PRO A 104 8.65 -11.13 -7.06
CA PRO A 104 9.54 -10.85 -5.92
C PRO A 104 9.77 -9.35 -5.67
N LEU A 105 9.62 -8.91 -4.42
CA LEU A 105 9.79 -7.51 -3.99
C LEU A 105 11.23 -6.99 -4.23
N GLU A 106 12.22 -7.88 -4.18
CA GLU A 106 13.63 -7.52 -4.40
C GLU A 106 13.87 -6.98 -5.82
N VAL A 107 13.18 -7.51 -6.84
CA VAL A 107 13.28 -7.00 -8.21
C VAL A 107 12.78 -5.57 -8.29
N LEU A 108 11.68 -5.25 -7.62
CA LEU A 108 11.17 -3.89 -7.55
C LEU A 108 12.15 -2.96 -6.82
N ALA A 109 12.72 -3.39 -5.68
CA ALA A 109 13.69 -2.61 -4.92
C ALA A 109 14.90 -2.23 -5.80
N PHE A 110 15.45 -3.19 -6.56
CA PHE A 110 16.52 -2.93 -7.52
C PHE A 110 16.11 -1.93 -8.60
N ARG A 111 14.92 -2.09 -9.20
CA ARG A 111 14.42 -1.17 -10.24
C ARG A 111 14.24 0.26 -9.73
N ILE A 112 13.70 0.41 -8.52
CA ILE A 112 13.57 1.72 -7.86
C ILE A 112 14.96 2.35 -7.68
N GLN A 113 15.93 1.58 -7.21
CA GLN A 113 17.30 2.05 -7.03
C GLN A 113 17.88 2.56 -8.36
N GLN A 114 17.63 1.86 -9.49
CA GLN A 114 18.08 2.29 -10.81
C GLN A 114 17.38 3.57 -11.33
N SER A 115 16.19 3.89 -10.85
CA SER A 115 15.39 5.05 -11.27
C SER A 115 15.74 6.32 -10.51
N LEU A 116 16.19 6.20 -9.27
CA LEU A 116 16.54 7.32 -8.41
C LEU A 116 17.89 7.95 -8.78
N LYS A 117 18.02 9.26 -8.55
CA LYS A 117 19.30 9.98 -8.49
C LYS A 117 20.13 9.49 -7.30
N LYS A 118 21.42 9.79 -7.31
CA LYS A 118 22.24 9.70 -6.09
C LYS A 118 21.65 10.63 -5.01
N GLY A 119 21.46 10.12 -3.79
CA GLY A 119 20.76 10.83 -2.72
C GLY A 119 19.23 10.86 -2.85
N GLY A 120 18.66 10.25 -3.90
CA GLY A 120 17.20 10.11 -4.05
C GLY A 120 16.60 9.16 -3.03
N ILE A 121 15.34 9.35 -2.72
CA ILE A 121 14.62 8.65 -1.64
C ILE A 121 13.64 7.64 -2.22
N CYS A 122 13.62 6.43 -1.65
CA CYS A 122 12.56 5.45 -1.75
C CYS A 122 11.77 5.47 -0.45
N ALA A 123 10.46 5.71 -0.50
CA ALA A 123 9.60 5.72 0.67
C ALA A 123 8.31 4.94 0.42
N PHE A 124 7.92 4.07 1.36
CA PHE A 124 6.68 3.34 1.20
C PHE A 124 6.03 2.95 2.53
N ALA A 125 4.72 2.70 2.45
CA ALA A 125 3.93 2.02 3.47
C ALA A 125 3.33 0.76 2.87
N MET A 126 3.56 -0.41 3.47
CA MET A 126 2.97 -1.67 3.00
C MET A 126 2.46 -2.50 4.17
N LEU A 127 1.46 -3.31 3.90
CA LEU A 127 0.97 -4.28 4.88
C LEU A 127 2.06 -5.33 5.14
N SER A 128 2.27 -5.63 6.41
CA SER A 128 3.27 -6.59 6.89
C SER A 128 2.63 -7.68 7.76
N GLU A 129 3.43 -8.62 8.22
CA GLU A 129 3.00 -9.78 8.99
C GLU A 129 2.02 -9.42 10.12
N GLY A 130 1.02 -10.29 10.34
CA GLY A 130 -0.05 -10.09 11.31
C GLY A 130 -1.23 -9.26 10.82
N SER A 131 -1.16 -8.66 9.62
CA SER A 131 -2.31 -7.95 9.04
C SER A 131 -3.48 -8.89 8.80
N LEU A 132 -4.71 -8.41 9.15
CA LEU A 132 -5.98 -9.12 8.93
C LEU A 132 -6.01 -10.52 9.57
N ASN A 133 -5.30 -10.70 10.67
CA ASN A 133 -5.20 -11.98 11.34
C ASN A 133 -6.56 -12.45 11.89
N GLU A 134 -7.45 -11.53 12.24
CA GLU A 134 -8.82 -11.81 12.69
C GLU A 134 -9.60 -12.61 11.63
N LEU A 135 -9.41 -12.26 10.36
CA LEU A 135 -10.05 -12.96 9.24
C LEU A 135 -9.27 -14.21 8.82
N SER A 136 -7.95 -14.10 8.66
CA SER A 136 -7.10 -15.17 8.14
C SER A 136 -7.01 -16.36 9.11
N SER A 137 -7.12 -16.12 10.41
CA SER A 137 -7.15 -17.17 11.44
C SER A 137 -8.35 -18.12 11.30
N TYR A 138 -9.50 -17.60 10.82
CA TYR A 138 -10.69 -18.41 10.54
C TYR A 138 -10.69 -18.98 9.12
N THR A 139 -10.48 -18.13 8.12
CA THR A 139 -10.59 -18.52 6.70
C THR A 139 -9.43 -19.38 6.22
N LYS A 140 -8.31 -19.38 6.95
CA LYS A 140 -7.01 -19.94 6.51
C LYS A 140 -6.55 -19.41 5.17
N GLN A 141 -6.97 -18.20 4.83
CA GLN A 141 -6.65 -17.51 3.59
C GLN A 141 -6.10 -16.12 3.89
N GLY A 142 -5.15 -15.68 3.10
CA GLY A 142 -4.52 -14.38 3.22
C GLY A 142 -3.38 -14.23 2.21
N LEU A 143 -2.81 -13.04 2.14
CA LEU A 143 -1.49 -12.85 1.54
C LEU A 143 -0.43 -13.32 2.53
N ASN A 144 0.67 -13.85 2.00
CA ASN A 144 1.87 -14.06 2.79
C ASN A 144 2.55 -12.69 2.97
N TYR A 145 2.12 -11.96 4.00
CA TYR A 145 2.76 -10.70 4.33
C TYR A 145 4.17 -10.95 4.86
N LEU A 146 5.14 -10.19 4.36
CA LEU A 146 6.52 -10.24 4.83
C LEU A 146 6.63 -9.67 6.24
N ALA A 147 7.51 -10.26 7.05
CA ALA A 147 7.91 -9.67 8.33
C ALA A 147 8.69 -8.36 8.10
N PRO A 148 8.62 -7.39 9.02
CA PRO A 148 9.37 -6.13 8.90
C PRO A 148 10.86 -6.33 8.63
N GLU A 149 11.48 -7.30 9.29
CA GLU A 149 12.91 -7.62 9.15
C GLU A 149 13.26 -8.15 7.76
N GLN A 150 12.34 -8.88 7.11
CA GLN A 150 12.51 -9.34 5.74
C GLN A 150 12.42 -8.16 4.76
N ILE A 151 11.50 -7.22 5.00
CA ILE A 151 11.36 -6.00 4.21
C ILE A 151 12.64 -5.16 4.31
N GLU A 152 13.12 -4.93 5.54
CA GLU A 152 14.37 -4.20 5.78
C GLU A 152 15.56 -4.87 5.09
N HIS A 153 15.68 -6.20 5.23
CA HIS A 153 16.75 -6.97 4.59
C HIS A 153 16.76 -6.83 3.06
N ILE A 154 15.59 -6.82 2.42
CA ILE A 154 15.47 -6.64 0.97
C ILE A 154 15.97 -5.25 0.56
N PHE A 155 15.48 -4.20 1.22
CA PHE A 155 15.79 -2.82 0.83
C PHE A 155 17.20 -2.39 1.22
N SER A 156 17.74 -2.88 2.34
CA SER A 156 19.11 -2.57 2.78
C SER A 156 20.21 -3.06 1.82
N LYS A 157 19.91 -3.99 0.90
CA LYS A 157 20.82 -4.41 -0.16
C LYS A 157 21.10 -3.30 -1.18
N TYR A 158 20.16 -2.37 -1.35
CA TYR A 158 20.18 -1.35 -2.41
C TYR A 158 20.21 0.07 -1.89
N PHE A 159 19.89 0.29 -0.61
CA PHE A 159 19.65 1.58 0.00
C PHE A 159 20.26 1.67 1.40
N ALA A 160 20.62 2.88 1.81
CA ALA A 160 20.79 3.20 3.21
C ALA A 160 19.41 3.43 3.84
N VAL A 161 18.96 2.58 4.76
CA VAL A 161 17.70 2.74 5.46
C VAL A 161 17.83 3.91 6.44
N LEU A 162 17.06 4.98 6.22
CA LEU A 162 17.04 6.17 7.05
C LEU A 162 16.08 6.03 8.24
N ALA A 163 14.92 5.41 7.98
CA ALA A 163 13.96 5.07 9.03
C ALA A 163 13.13 3.86 8.61
N MET A 164 12.82 3.02 9.58
CA MET A 164 11.80 2.00 9.49
C MET A 164 10.92 2.05 10.75
N ARG A 165 9.61 1.95 10.57
CA ARG A 165 8.62 1.93 11.66
C ARG A 165 7.54 0.93 11.34
N THR A 166 7.04 0.27 12.37
CA THR A 166 5.81 -0.55 12.30
C THR A 166 4.72 0.13 13.11
N SER A 167 3.52 0.12 12.61
CA SER A 167 2.35 0.62 13.33
C SER A 167 1.09 -0.05 12.83
N SER A 168 0.09 -0.14 13.68
CA SER A 168 -1.18 -0.82 13.38
C SER A 168 -2.32 0.18 13.35
N TYR A 169 -3.26 -0.04 12.45
CA TYR A 169 -4.55 0.64 12.40
C TYR A 169 -5.64 -0.41 12.54
N THR A 170 -6.59 -0.22 13.45
CA THR A 170 -7.73 -1.13 13.62
C THR A 170 -9.01 -0.43 13.17
N SER A 171 -9.66 -1.01 12.15
CA SER A 171 -11.00 -0.61 11.74
C SER A 171 -12.05 -1.38 12.52
N GLN A 172 -13.06 -0.67 13.01
CA GLN A 172 -14.22 -1.27 13.68
C GLN A 172 -15.45 -1.16 12.79
N PHE A 173 -16.28 -2.18 12.80
CA PHE A 173 -17.48 -2.27 11.98
C PHE A 173 -18.70 -2.59 12.85
N SER A 174 -19.87 -2.11 12.45
CA SER A 174 -21.12 -2.37 13.16
C SER A 174 -21.67 -3.79 12.95
N SER A 175 -21.21 -4.48 11.93
CA SER A 175 -21.68 -5.83 11.57
C SER A 175 -20.68 -6.56 10.67
N LEU A 176 -20.78 -7.91 10.63
CA LEU A 176 -20.04 -8.74 9.67
C LEU A 176 -20.30 -8.31 8.22
N LYS A 177 -21.52 -7.89 7.89
CA LYS A 177 -21.87 -7.42 6.55
C LYS A 177 -21.06 -6.18 6.15
N GLU A 178 -20.92 -5.22 7.03
CA GLU A 178 -20.11 -4.01 6.80
C GLU A 178 -18.63 -4.35 6.67
N LEU A 179 -18.10 -5.21 7.55
CA LEU A 179 -16.72 -5.71 7.48
C LEU A 179 -16.44 -6.37 6.12
N LEU A 180 -17.30 -7.28 5.67
CA LEU A 180 -17.14 -7.95 4.38
C LEU A 180 -17.29 -7.00 3.19
N ALA A 181 -18.15 -5.99 3.29
CA ALA A 181 -18.28 -4.94 2.28
C ALA A 181 -16.98 -4.13 2.18
N SER A 182 -16.40 -3.72 3.31
CA SER A 182 -15.10 -3.02 3.34
C SER A 182 -13.99 -3.81 2.63
N LEU A 183 -13.87 -5.10 2.91
CA LEU A 183 -12.87 -5.97 2.24
C LEU A 183 -13.09 -6.05 0.73
N LYS A 184 -14.34 -6.06 0.28
CA LYS A 184 -14.69 -6.09 -1.14
C LYS A 184 -14.33 -4.78 -1.83
N GLU A 185 -14.69 -3.64 -1.23
CA GLU A 185 -14.44 -2.31 -1.79
C GLU A 185 -12.94 -1.96 -1.81
N THR A 186 -12.18 -2.36 -0.78
CA THR A 186 -10.72 -2.14 -0.72
C THR A 186 -9.90 -3.17 -1.49
N GLY A 187 -10.56 -4.15 -2.14
CA GLY A 187 -9.90 -5.17 -2.97
C GLY A 187 -9.15 -6.25 -2.19
N VAL A 188 -9.20 -6.23 -0.87
CA VAL A 188 -8.50 -7.19 0.00
C VAL A 188 -9.16 -8.58 -0.01
N ASN A 189 -10.34 -8.73 -0.62
CA ASN A 189 -11.07 -9.98 -0.73
C ASN A 189 -10.52 -10.98 -1.77
N ASN A 190 -9.54 -10.60 -2.59
CA ASN A 190 -8.88 -11.51 -3.54
C ASN A 190 -7.79 -12.36 -2.87
N ILE A 191 -8.12 -12.91 -1.74
CA ILE A 191 -7.29 -13.84 -1.01
C ILE A 191 -7.22 -15.14 -1.79
N LYS A 192 -6.03 -15.59 -2.17
CA LYS A 192 -5.83 -16.91 -2.77
C LYS A 192 -6.29 -17.99 -1.81
N GLY A 193 -7.28 -18.81 -2.20
CA GLY A 193 -7.74 -19.93 -1.40
C GLY A 193 -9.14 -20.43 -1.79
N ASN A 194 -9.58 -21.50 -1.14
CA ASN A 194 -10.83 -22.22 -1.42
C ASN A 194 -11.99 -21.84 -0.49
N PHE A 195 -11.87 -20.75 0.27
CA PHE A 195 -12.94 -20.32 1.18
C PHE A 195 -14.13 -19.79 0.36
N VAL A 196 -15.27 -20.44 0.50
CA VAL A 196 -16.51 -20.06 -0.20
C VAL A 196 -17.45 -19.39 0.79
N LEU A 197 -17.89 -18.20 0.44
CA LEU A 197 -18.89 -17.47 1.22
C LEU A 197 -20.28 -18.06 0.96
N ASN A 198 -20.80 -18.82 1.95
CA ASN A 198 -22.14 -19.41 1.94
C ASN A 198 -22.79 -19.25 3.32
N LYS A 199 -24.03 -19.72 3.51
CA LYS A 199 -24.74 -19.57 4.80
C LYS A 199 -23.99 -20.17 5.99
N ALA A 200 -23.34 -21.32 5.82
CA ALA A 200 -22.61 -21.99 6.89
C ALA A 200 -21.33 -21.21 7.25
N SER A 201 -20.56 -20.76 6.25
CA SER A 201 -19.36 -19.97 6.48
C SER A 201 -19.65 -18.58 7.04
N LEU A 202 -20.78 -17.97 6.69
CA LEU A 202 -21.25 -16.71 7.30
C LEU A 202 -21.58 -16.92 8.77
N ALA A 203 -22.34 -17.98 9.12
CA ALA A 203 -22.64 -18.29 10.51
C ALA A 203 -21.36 -18.60 11.31
N GLY A 204 -20.39 -19.27 10.70
CA GLY A 204 -19.09 -19.51 11.32
C GLY A 204 -18.28 -18.24 11.56
N LEU A 205 -18.28 -17.30 10.62
CA LEU A 205 -17.65 -15.98 10.79
C LEU A 205 -18.32 -15.18 11.90
N GLU A 206 -19.67 -15.15 11.95
CA GLU A 206 -20.40 -14.50 13.04
C GLU A 206 -20.00 -15.07 14.41
N ALA A 207 -19.94 -16.40 14.53
CA ALA A 207 -19.51 -17.08 15.76
C ALA A 207 -18.03 -16.79 16.08
N HIS A 208 -17.17 -16.64 15.07
CA HIS A 208 -15.76 -16.35 15.23
C HIS A 208 -15.54 -14.94 15.78
N PHE A 209 -16.17 -13.93 15.16
CA PHE A 209 -16.05 -12.53 15.58
C PHE A 209 -16.77 -12.21 16.90
N ARG A 210 -17.77 -12.99 17.29
CA ARG A 210 -18.52 -12.84 18.57
C ARG A 210 -19.06 -11.43 18.82
N GLY A 211 -19.43 -10.73 17.74
CA GLY A 211 -19.90 -9.34 17.80
C GLY A 211 -18.82 -8.27 17.86
N ALA A 212 -17.54 -8.63 17.90
CA ALA A 212 -16.42 -7.70 17.81
C ALA A 212 -15.88 -7.68 16.36
N TYR A 213 -16.55 -6.95 15.50
CA TYR A 213 -16.20 -6.88 14.08
C TYR A 213 -15.08 -5.86 13.86
N GLU A 214 -13.85 -6.31 13.96
CA GLU A 214 -12.67 -5.47 13.77
C GLU A 214 -11.63 -6.14 12.85
N LEU A 215 -10.83 -5.32 12.17
CA LEU A 215 -9.72 -5.75 11.33
C LEU A 215 -8.49 -4.90 11.64
N SER A 216 -7.39 -5.57 11.93
CA SER A 216 -6.10 -4.93 12.19
C SER A 216 -5.24 -4.94 10.94
N TYR A 217 -4.72 -3.78 10.58
CA TYR A 217 -3.83 -3.53 9.46
C TYR A 217 -2.44 -3.15 10.01
N ASN A 218 -1.51 -4.08 9.97
CA ASN A 218 -0.14 -3.84 10.40
C ASN A 218 0.67 -3.30 9.23
N TYR A 219 1.14 -2.08 9.33
CA TYR A 219 1.95 -1.43 8.30
C TYR A 219 3.41 -1.36 8.70
N THR A 220 4.28 -1.66 7.74
CA THR A 220 5.70 -1.27 7.77
C THR A 220 5.87 -0.03 6.89
N PHE A 221 6.44 1.01 7.49
CA PHE A 221 6.83 2.25 6.83
C PHE A 221 8.34 2.25 6.69
N LEU A 222 8.84 2.55 5.51
CA LEU A 222 10.28 2.62 5.25
C LEU A 222 10.60 3.87 4.45
N VAL A 223 11.66 4.57 4.87
CA VAL A 223 12.31 5.63 4.12
C VAL A 223 13.77 5.26 3.98
N ALA A 224 14.26 5.20 2.75
CA ALA A 224 15.61 4.78 2.44
C ALA A 224 16.20 5.64 1.32
N GLN A 225 17.52 5.81 1.32
CA GLN A 225 18.23 6.70 0.41
C GLN A 225 19.19 5.90 -0.47
N LYS A 226 19.24 6.26 -1.75
CA LYS A 226 20.25 5.75 -2.68
C LYS A 226 21.60 6.40 -2.42
N GLY A 227 22.63 5.61 -2.22
CA GLY A 227 24.02 6.04 -2.07
C GLY A 227 24.65 6.62 -3.36
#